data_b207eecc58cf24aace54931b53845a3c
#
_entry.id   b207eecc58cf24aace54931b53845a3c
#
_cell.length_a   1.000
_cell.length_b   1.000
_cell.length_c   1.000
_cell.angle_alpha   90.00
_cell.angle_beta   90.00
_cell.angle_gamma   90.00
#
_symmetry.space_group_name_H-M   'P 1'
#
loop_
_entity.id
_entity.type
_entity.pdbx_description
1 polymer ?
#
loop_
_entity_poly.entity_id
_entity_poly.type
_entity_poly.pdbx_seq_one_letter_code
_entity_poly.pdbx_strand_id
1 'polypeptide(L)'
;MLKKKKILVILGGISKERAISIDTGLSCIKALKKLKYKIIKFDPKFVPITDIKKNKADIIFNALHGKGGEDGTIQSFFEYIGLPYTHSGPISSMLAMNKYFSKKIFIKNKIITPKYFYLNKIISQM
;
A
#
# COMPACT_ATOMS: atom_id res chain seq x y z
N MET A 1 -25.82 10.52 -17.00
CA MET A 1 -25.07 9.35 -16.56
C MET A 1 -23.72 9.81 -16.01
N LEU A 2 -23.45 9.64 -14.72
CA LEU A 2 -22.16 10.03 -14.13
C LEU A 2 -21.03 9.22 -14.79
N LYS A 3 -20.02 9.92 -15.31
CA LYS A 3 -18.87 9.28 -15.96
C LYS A 3 -18.15 8.40 -14.93
N LYS A 4 -18.08 7.09 -15.17
CA LYS A 4 -17.38 6.18 -14.23
C LYS A 4 -15.92 6.53 -14.12
N LYS A 5 -15.44 6.60 -12.87
CA LYS A 5 -14.05 6.90 -12.56
C LYS A 5 -13.10 5.88 -13.18
N LYS A 6 -11.90 6.35 -13.54
CA LYS A 6 -10.80 5.57 -14.05
C LYS A 6 -9.87 5.21 -12.88
N ILE A 7 -9.79 3.94 -12.57
CA ILE A 7 -9.04 3.44 -11.41
C ILE A 7 -7.73 2.83 -11.90
N LEU A 8 -6.61 3.33 -11.37
CA LEU A 8 -5.32 2.71 -11.56
C LEU A 8 -5.08 1.73 -10.41
N VAL A 9 -4.98 0.44 -10.72
CA VAL A 9 -4.63 -0.58 -9.74
C VAL A 9 -3.12 -0.80 -9.81
N ILE A 10 -2.41 -0.36 -8.77
CA ILE A 10 -0.98 -0.60 -8.63
C ILE A 10 -0.77 -1.92 -7.91
N LEU A 11 0.03 -2.81 -8.48
CA LEU A 11 0.25 -4.18 -8.00
C LEU A 11 1.64 -4.69 -8.38
N GLY A 12 2.08 -5.78 -7.79
CA GLY A 12 3.37 -6.39 -8.07
C GLY A 12 4.51 -5.73 -7.32
N GLY A 13 5.23 -4.81 -7.95
CA GLY A 13 6.39 -4.14 -7.34
C GLY A 13 7.60 -5.06 -7.17
N ILE A 14 8.54 -4.67 -6.30
CA ILE A 14 9.84 -5.35 -6.12
C ILE A 14 9.99 -5.99 -4.72
N SER A 15 8.97 -5.91 -3.87
CA SER A 15 9.05 -6.51 -2.53
C SER A 15 9.09 -8.03 -2.58
N LYS A 16 9.47 -8.66 -1.47
CA LYS A 16 9.40 -10.12 -1.32
C LYS A 16 7.96 -10.66 -1.40
N GLU A 17 6.97 -9.81 -1.19
CA GLU A 17 5.54 -10.12 -1.21
C GLU A 17 4.89 -9.88 -2.59
N ARG A 18 5.71 -9.76 -3.65
CA ARG A 18 5.26 -9.50 -5.01
C ARG A 18 4.15 -10.45 -5.49
N ALA A 19 4.26 -11.74 -5.23
CA ALA A 19 3.26 -12.72 -5.66
C ALA A 19 1.89 -12.42 -5.03
N ILE A 20 1.86 -12.17 -3.73
CA ILE A 20 0.66 -11.80 -2.97
C ILE A 20 0.05 -10.51 -3.54
N SER A 21 0.89 -9.51 -3.81
CA SER A 21 0.46 -8.25 -4.41
C SER A 21 -0.21 -8.44 -5.78
N ILE A 22 0.33 -9.32 -6.60
CA ILE A 22 -0.25 -9.65 -7.92
C ILE A 22 -1.62 -10.30 -7.74
N ASP A 23 -1.75 -11.30 -6.87
CA ASP A 23 -2.99 -12.02 -6.63
C ASP A 23 -4.09 -11.10 -6.08
N THR A 24 -3.74 -10.28 -5.08
CA THR A 24 -4.63 -9.26 -4.53
C THR A 24 -5.09 -8.29 -5.62
N GLY A 25 -4.15 -7.72 -6.36
CA GLY A 25 -4.45 -6.74 -7.40
C GLY A 25 -5.32 -7.31 -8.52
N LEU A 26 -5.05 -8.54 -8.98
CA LEU A 26 -5.86 -9.19 -10.00
C LEU A 26 -7.28 -9.50 -9.52
N SER A 27 -7.44 -9.92 -8.28
CA SER A 27 -8.75 -10.16 -7.66
C SER A 27 -9.55 -8.87 -7.58
N CYS A 28 -8.93 -7.77 -7.14
CA CYS A 28 -9.55 -6.45 -7.10
C CYS A 28 -9.92 -5.94 -8.50
N ILE A 29 -9.04 -6.11 -9.49
CA ILE A 29 -9.33 -5.76 -10.89
C ILE A 29 -10.57 -6.50 -11.39
N LYS A 30 -10.69 -7.80 -11.11
CA LYS A 30 -11.86 -8.61 -11.49
C LYS A 30 -13.15 -8.05 -10.89
N ALA A 31 -13.14 -7.69 -9.60
CA ALA A 31 -14.28 -7.10 -8.91
C ALA A 31 -14.65 -5.72 -9.47
N LEU A 32 -13.67 -4.83 -9.65
CA LEU A 32 -13.88 -3.49 -10.17
C LEU A 32 -14.40 -3.49 -11.61
N LYS A 33 -13.95 -4.45 -12.44
CA LYS A 33 -14.48 -4.65 -13.81
C LYS A 33 -15.95 -5.07 -13.80
N LYS A 34 -16.37 -5.96 -12.87
CA LYS A 34 -17.80 -6.30 -12.71
C LYS A 34 -18.63 -5.08 -12.37
N LEU A 35 -18.10 -4.14 -11.60
CA LEU A 35 -18.72 -2.84 -11.30
C LEU A 35 -18.61 -1.84 -12.46
N LYS A 36 -18.08 -2.26 -13.62
CA LYS A 36 -17.94 -1.48 -14.84
C LYS A 36 -17.06 -0.22 -14.70
N TYR A 37 -16.09 -0.19 -13.78
CA TYR A 37 -15.06 0.85 -13.76
C TYR A 37 -14.05 0.69 -14.90
N LYS A 38 -13.47 1.82 -15.33
CA LYS A 38 -12.32 1.79 -16.24
C LYS A 38 -11.04 1.49 -15.44
N ILE A 39 -10.35 0.41 -15.77
CA ILE A 39 -9.19 -0.05 -15.01
C ILE A 39 -7.91 0.10 -15.82
N ILE A 40 -6.88 0.61 -15.14
CA ILE A 40 -5.50 0.57 -15.59
C ILE A 40 -4.73 -0.32 -14.61
N LYS A 41 -4.03 -1.31 -15.14
CA LYS A 41 -3.07 -2.11 -14.38
C LYS A 41 -1.71 -1.43 -14.45
N PHE A 42 -1.07 -1.24 -13.29
CA PHE A 42 0.25 -0.61 -13.18
C PHE A 42 1.16 -1.44 -12.28
N ASP A 43 2.30 -1.86 -12.81
CA ASP A 43 3.31 -2.62 -12.04
C ASP A 43 4.62 -1.83 -12.02
N PRO A 44 5.01 -1.28 -10.84
CA PRO A 44 6.21 -0.45 -10.73
C PRO A 44 7.53 -1.23 -10.90
N LYS A 45 7.48 -2.54 -11.05
CA LYS A 45 8.66 -3.32 -11.45
C LYS A 45 9.05 -3.06 -12.91
N PHE A 46 8.08 -2.79 -13.78
CA PHE A 46 8.28 -2.67 -15.22
C PHE A 46 8.07 -1.25 -15.75
N VAL A 47 7.34 -0.43 -15.00
CA VAL A 47 7.03 0.94 -15.41
C VAL A 47 7.49 1.90 -14.30
N PRO A 48 8.29 2.92 -14.59
CA PRO A 48 8.71 3.90 -13.60
C PRO A 48 7.51 4.53 -12.88
N ILE A 49 7.59 4.60 -11.55
CA ILE A 49 6.48 5.15 -10.73
C ILE A 49 6.14 6.60 -11.10
N THR A 50 7.11 7.36 -11.59
CA THR A 50 6.93 8.72 -12.08
C THR A 50 5.96 8.82 -13.24
N ASP A 51 5.76 7.72 -13.98
CA ASP A 51 4.86 7.67 -15.13
C ASP A 51 3.38 7.47 -14.75
N ILE A 52 3.09 7.33 -13.46
CA ILE A 52 1.73 7.08 -12.97
C ILE A 52 0.76 8.20 -13.40
N LYS A 53 1.18 9.46 -13.40
CA LYS A 53 0.37 10.61 -13.84
C LYS A 53 0.00 10.56 -15.32
N LYS A 54 0.84 9.97 -16.17
CA LYS A 54 0.57 9.84 -17.62
C LYS A 54 -0.71 9.05 -17.89
N ASN A 55 -1.11 8.20 -16.96
CA ASN A 55 -2.31 7.36 -17.08
C ASN A 55 -3.62 8.13 -16.90
N LYS A 56 -3.60 9.36 -16.39
CA LYS A 56 -4.79 10.19 -16.16
C LYS A 56 -5.88 9.42 -15.39
N ALA A 57 -5.49 8.73 -14.32
CA ALA A 57 -6.41 8.04 -13.43
C ALA A 57 -7.05 9.04 -12.46
N ASP A 58 -8.28 8.77 -12.04
CA ASP A 58 -8.98 9.57 -11.04
C ASP A 58 -8.64 9.16 -9.62
N ILE A 59 -8.24 7.89 -9.42
CA ILE A 59 -7.88 7.32 -8.12
C ILE A 59 -6.94 6.14 -8.30
N ILE A 60 -6.07 5.94 -7.33
CA ILE A 60 -5.17 4.79 -7.23
C ILE A 60 -5.77 3.78 -6.25
N PHE A 61 -5.90 2.52 -6.69
CA PHE A 61 -6.11 1.40 -5.81
C PHE A 61 -4.75 0.76 -5.54
N ASN A 62 -4.25 0.91 -4.31
CA ASN A 62 -2.97 0.34 -3.92
C ASN A 62 -3.15 -1.12 -3.51
N ALA A 63 -2.60 -2.05 -4.28
CA ALA A 63 -2.54 -3.48 -3.98
C ALA A 63 -1.09 -3.96 -3.78
N LEU A 64 -0.14 -3.04 -3.56
CA LEU A 64 1.22 -3.40 -3.19
C LEU A 64 1.25 -3.94 -1.76
N HIS A 65 2.13 -4.91 -1.52
CA HIS A 65 2.38 -5.49 -0.20
C HIS A 65 3.84 -5.33 0.22
N GLY A 66 4.04 -5.27 1.55
CA GLY A 66 5.34 -5.21 2.17
C GLY A 66 6.06 -3.87 1.98
N LYS A 67 7.39 -3.94 2.04
CA LYS A 67 8.24 -2.75 1.97
C LYS A 67 8.05 -1.99 0.67
N GLY A 68 7.90 -0.66 0.78
CA GLY A 68 7.62 0.24 -0.34
C GLY A 68 6.14 0.31 -0.73
N GLY A 69 5.30 -0.64 -0.30
CA GLY A 69 3.87 -0.66 -0.59
C GLY A 69 2.97 -0.25 0.57
N GLU A 70 3.37 -0.60 1.82
CA GLU A 70 2.56 -0.43 3.03
C GLU A 70 3.26 0.42 4.10
N ASP A 71 4.51 0.78 3.90
CA ASP A 71 5.37 1.44 4.89
C ASP A 71 5.38 2.97 4.84
N GLY A 72 4.43 3.57 4.11
CA GLY A 72 4.34 5.02 3.96
C GLY A 72 5.10 5.58 2.76
N THR A 73 6.01 4.81 2.16
CA THR A 73 6.85 5.27 1.04
C THR A 73 6.01 5.64 -0.18
N ILE A 74 5.22 4.70 -0.68
CA ILE A 74 4.39 4.94 -1.87
C ILE A 74 3.27 5.94 -1.58
N GLN A 75 2.73 5.94 -0.36
CA GLN A 75 1.70 6.87 0.07
C GLN A 75 2.22 8.31 0.04
N SER A 76 3.46 8.55 0.51
CA SER A 76 4.11 9.87 0.42
C SER A 76 4.23 10.36 -1.03
N PHE A 77 4.54 9.45 -1.94
CA PHE A 77 4.58 9.78 -3.37
C PHE A 77 3.19 10.13 -3.91
N PHE A 78 2.15 9.40 -3.53
CA PHE A 78 0.78 9.71 -3.96
C PHE A 78 0.30 11.06 -3.44
N GLU A 79 0.61 11.41 -2.18
CA GLU A 79 0.36 12.75 -1.62
C GLU A 79 1.08 13.83 -2.42
N TYR A 80 2.37 13.63 -2.68
CA TYR A 80 3.19 14.58 -3.45
C TYR A 80 2.62 14.86 -4.85
N ILE A 81 2.14 13.83 -5.54
CA ILE A 81 1.55 14.00 -6.88
C ILE A 81 0.09 14.41 -6.86
N GLY A 82 -0.56 14.48 -5.70
CA GLY A 82 -1.95 14.92 -5.53
C GLY A 82 -2.98 13.95 -6.13
N LEU A 83 -2.71 12.63 -6.18
CA LEU A 83 -3.65 11.63 -6.64
C LEU A 83 -4.31 10.92 -5.45
N PRO A 84 -5.64 10.93 -5.36
CA PRO A 84 -6.35 10.15 -4.35
C PRO A 84 -6.01 8.67 -4.44
N TYR A 85 -5.90 8.00 -3.30
CA TYR A 85 -5.55 6.59 -3.23
C TYR A 85 -6.30 5.87 -2.10
N THR A 86 -6.36 4.55 -2.18
CA THR A 86 -6.86 3.70 -1.10
C THR A 86 -5.77 3.49 -0.06
N HIS A 87 -6.16 3.17 1.17
CA HIS A 87 -5.32 3.00 2.37
C HIS A 87 -5.13 4.27 3.18
N SER A 88 -4.45 4.08 4.32
CA SER A 88 -4.09 5.15 5.24
C SER A 88 -2.99 6.03 4.66
N GLY A 89 -2.87 7.25 5.16
CA GLY A 89 -1.79 8.17 4.78
C GLY A 89 -0.40 7.71 5.21
N PRO A 90 0.66 8.42 4.78
CA PRO A 90 2.05 7.99 4.97
C PRO A 90 2.43 7.72 6.43
N ILE A 91 2.09 8.63 7.33
CA ILE A 91 2.45 8.52 8.76
C ILE A 91 1.77 7.31 9.39
N SER A 92 0.46 7.14 9.15
CA SER A 92 -0.28 5.99 9.68
C SER A 92 0.24 4.67 9.15
N SER A 93 0.57 4.60 7.86
CA SER A 93 1.16 3.42 7.22
C SER A 93 2.52 3.07 7.83
N MET A 94 3.40 4.06 7.99
CA MET A 94 4.72 3.89 8.60
C MET A 94 4.62 3.38 10.05
N LEU A 95 3.73 3.97 10.85
CA LEU A 95 3.52 3.56 12.23
C LEU A 95 2.91 2.16 12.32
N ALA A 96 1.95 1.83 11.46
CA ALA A 96 1.33 0.52 11.42
C ALA A 96 2.31 -0.58 10.99
N MET A 97 3.18 -0.31 10.05
CA MET A 97 4.19 -1.27 9.58
C MET A 97 5.23 -1.58 10.65
N ASN A 98 5.53 -0.65 11.55
CA ASN A 98 6.45 -0.85 12.66
C ASN A 98 5.71 -1.40 13.88
N LYS A 99 5.84 -2.71 14.13
CA LYS A 99 5.14 -3.39 15.23
C LYS A 99 5.41 -2.80 16.62
N TYR A 100 6.59 -2.27 16.87
CA TYR A 100 6.92 -1.63 18.14
C TYR A 100 6.13 -0.33 18.34
N PHE A 101 6.09 0.54 17.33
CA PHE A 101 5.32 1.78 17.42
C PHE A 101 3.81 1.49 17.43
N SER A 102 3.32 0.57 16.61
CA SER A 102 1.91 0.14 16.63
C SER A 102 1.48 -0.28 18.03
N LYS A 103 2.27 -1.14 18.68
CA LYS A 103 2.02 -1.63 20.04
C LYS A 103 1.99 -0.51 21.06
N LYS A 104 2.92 0.46 21.00
CA LYS A 104 2.90 1.63 21.88
C LYS A 104 1.62 2.45 21.72
N ILE A 105 1.18 2.65 20.48
CA ILE A 105 -0.05 3.38 20.18
C ILE A 105 -1.26 2.63 20.72
N PHE A 106 -1.34 1.31 20.50
CA PHE A 106 -2.44 0.48 21.00
C PHE A 106 -2.54 0.54 22.52
N ILE A 107 -1.44 0.37 23.25
CA ILE A 107 -1.41 0.45 24.71
C ILE A 107 -1.84 1.84 25.20
N LYS A 108 -1.31 2.91 24.60
CA LYS A 108 -1.67 4.30 24.96
C LYS A 108 -3.17 4.55 24.79
N ASN A 109 -3.79 3.94 23.79
CA ASN A 109 -5.21 4.11 23.50
C ASN A 109 -6.08 2.99 24.10
N LYS A 110 -5.54 2.19 25.02
CA LYS A 110 -6.26 1.10 25.72
C LYS A 110 -6.84 0.04 24.76
N ILE A 111 -6.23 -0.15 23.59
CA ILE A 111 -6.58 -1.19 22.63
C ILE A 111 -5.89 -2.48 23.07
N ILE A 112 -6.67 -3.55 23.21
CA ILE A 112 -6.17 -4.87 23.62
C ILE A 112 -5.17 -5.37 22.57
N THR A 113 -3.98 -5.73 23.02
CA THR A 113 -2.91 -6.25 22.16
C THR A 113 -2.13 -7.32 22.93
N PRO A 114 -1.64 -8.38 22.27
CA PRO A 114 -0.83 -9.41 22.92
C PRO A 114 0.42 -8.81 23.61
N LYS A 115 0.85 -9.42 24.70
CA LYS A 115 2.12 -9.07 25.35
C LYS A 115 3.28 -9.24 24.37
N TYR A 116 4.31 -8.41 24.49
CA TYR A 116 5.47 -8.44 23.60
C TYR A 116 6.73 -8.04 24.33
N PHE A 117 7.88 -8.46 23.78
CA PHE A 117 9.21 -8.03 24.18
C PHE A 117 9.85 -7.30 22.99
N TYR A 118 10.58 -6.23 23.29
CA TYR A 118 11.35 -5.52 22.29
C TYR A 118 12.83 -5.84 22.50
N LEU A 119 13.46 -6.48 21.52
CA LEU A 119 14.88 -6.80 21.52
C LEU A 119 15.63 -5.74 20.70
N ASN A 120 16.46 -4.96 21.39
CA ASN A 120 17.20 -3.85 20.78
C ASN A 120 18.48 -4.32 20.04
N LYS A 121 19.01 -5.49 20.40
CA LYS A 121 20.21 -6.07 19.81
C LYS A 121 20.15 -7.59 19.88
N ILE A 122 20.32 -8.25 18.76
CA ILE A 122 20.77 -9.65 18.78
C ILE A 122 22.29 -9.57 18.92
N ILE A 123 22.81 -9.81 20.11
CA ILE A 123 24.24 -10.04 20.28
C ILE A 123 24.48 -11.44 19.74
N SER A 124 24.95 -11.57 18.51
CA SER A 124 25.58 -12.79 18.05
C SER A 124 26.93 -12.89 18.75
N GLN A 125 26.97 -13.57 19.88
CA GLN A 125 28.22 -14.17 20.35
C GLN A 125 28.39 -15.43 19.53
N MET A 126 29.29 -15.41 18.61
CA MET A 126 30.07 -16.54 18.13
C MET A 126 31.52 -16.11 18.10
#